data_4ef379f869a010960f2163614611e2e1
#
_entry.id   4ef379f869a010960f2163614611e2e1
#
_cell.length_a   1.000
_cell.length_b   1.000
_cell.length_c   1.000
_cell.angle_alpha   90.00
_cell.angle_beta   90.00
_cell.angle_gamma   90.00
#
_symmetry.space_group_name_H-M   'P 1'
#
loop_
_entity.id
_entity.type
_entity.pdbx_description
1 polymer ?
#
loop_
_entity_poly.entity_id
_entity_poly.type
_entity_poly.pdbx_seq_one_letter_code
_entity_poly.pdbx_strand_id
1 'polypeptide(L)'
;MKMRAPAYPLITVDPYFSVWSTSNKLYESDIKTWDSRTCFLIGKAEIDGNGYIFMGSAKDMDLPPMTQTDVTVNSFSTTYIFEAAGVRLTADFFTPVLPIDLDMLSRPASYLKITADALDDTRHTVNVTVYASQDFCVERKLQNCVLTERLELSNGISAMKMGGVEQAVLGSSGDDRGIDWGYFFLACNNGTVQNKEMADRVFLQSVSPLDTADNNTATVVFAYDDIYSVKYFGEPLRAYWKRDGKTTEKIIEEAFSKYDNFKSRCDEFDINLCKSAADAGGEKYAQLLRLSVRQIMAACKLVVKNNGEILYIT
;
A
#
# COMPACT_ATOMS: atom_id res chain seq x y z
N MET A 1 -9.52 -26.01 -4.29
CA MET A 1 -8.97 -25.59 -2.98
C MET A 1 -8.16 -24.33 -3.22
N LYS A 2 -8.49 -23.23 -2.57
CA LYS A 2 -7.78 -21.93 -2.70
C LYS A 2 -6.37 -22.08 -2.13
N MET A 3 -5.34 -21.67 -2.87
CA MET A 3 -3.96 -21.77 -2.41
C MET A 3 -3.71 -20.71 -1.31
N ARG A 4 -3.14 -21.15 -0.18
CA ARG A 4 -2.73 -20.21 0.86
C ARG A 4 -1.35 -19.66 0.50
N ALA A 5 -1.24 -18.33 0.35
CA ALA A 5 0.05 -17.69 0.14
C ALA A 5 0.92 -17.77 1.40
N PRO A 6 2.25 -17.95 1.31
CA PRO A 6 3.15 -17.91 2.48
C PRO A 6 3.05 -16.59 3.23
N ALA A 7 2.94 -15.47 2.51
CA ALA A 7 2.56 -14.16 3.00
C ALA A 7 1.63 -13.51 1.97
N TYR A 8 0.65 -12.74 2.45
CA TYR A 8 -0.28 -12.00 1.60
C TYR A 8 0.32 -10.64 1.24
N PRO A 9 0.55 -10.36 -0.07
CA PRO A 9 1.10 -9.07 -0.50
C PRO A 9 0.06 -7.95 -0.33
N LEU A 10 0.44 -6.83 0.30
CA LEU A 10 -0.41 -5.66 0.46
C LEU A 10 0.06 -4.52 -0.45
N ILE A 11 1.30 -4.08 -0.29
CA ILE A 11 1.96 -3.12 -1.17
C ILE A 11 3.13 -3.86 -1.83
N THR A 12 3.30 -3.72 -3.15
CA THR A 12 4.34 -4.43 -3.91
C THR A 12 4.90 -3.53 -5.01
N VAL A 13 5.41 -2.35 -4.64
CA VAL A 13 5.94 -1.37 -5.59
C VAL A 13 7.38 -1.72 -5.99
N ASP A 14 8.24 -1.88 -5.01
CA ASP A 14 9.67 -2.20 -5.19
C ASP A 14 10.25 -2.77 -3.88
N PRO A 15 11.55 -3.14 -3.82
CA PRO A 15 12.16 -3.74 -2.62
C PRO A 15 12.05 -2.89 -1.36
N TYR A 16 12.14 -1.57 -1.47
CA TYR A 16 12.06 -0.67 -0.32
C TYR A 16 10.61 -0.29 0.04
N PHE A 17 9.69 -0.45 -0.91
CA PHE A 17 8.29 -0.13 -0.71
C PHE A 17 7.40 -1.35 -0.98
N SER A 18 7.61 -2.39 -0.17
CA SER A 18 6.79 -3.59 -0.16
C SER A 18 6.47 -4.05 1.25
N VAL A 19 5.20 -4.37 1.51
CA VAL A 19 4.73 -4.86 2.82
C VAL A 19 3.76 -6.03 2.65
N TRP A 20 3.81 -6.93 3.62
CA TRP A 20 3.19 -8.25 3.57
C TRP A 20 2.53 -8.60 4.90
N SER A 21 1.40 -9.32 4.83
CA SER A 21 0.79 -9.97 6.00
C SER A 21 1.18 -11.44 6.04
N THR A 22 1.78 -11.86 7.14
CA THR A 22 2.22 -13.27 7.35
C THR A 22 1.16 -14.12 8.03
N SER A 23 0.07 -13.51 8.52
CA SER A 23 -1.00 -14.17 9.26
C SER A 23 -2.14 -14.63 8.36
N ASN A 24 -2.99 -15.52 8.84
CA ASN A 24 -4.20 -15.95 8.15
C ASN A 24 -5.27 -14.86 8.13
N LYS A 25 -5.37 -14.10 9.21
CA LYS A 25 -6.24 -12.94 9.30
C LYS A 25 -5.40 -11.68 9.40
N LEU A 26 -5.82 -10.63 8.72
CA LEU A 26 -5.05 -9.41 8.57
C LEU A 26 -4.78 -8.67 9.90
N TYR A 27 -5.55 -8.96 10.93
CA TYR A 27 -5.45 -8.36 12.27
C TYR A 27 -4.76 -9.28 13.32
N GLU A 28 -4.23 -10.45 12.94
CA GLU A 28 -3.57 -11.36 13.89
C GLU A 28 -2.13 -11.01 14.20
N SER A 29 -1.46 -10.25 13.30
CA SER A 29 -0.09 -9.79 13.50
C SER A 29 0.17 -8.45 12.82
N ASP A 30 1.26 -7.81 13.21
CA ASP A 30 1.75 -6.63 12.53
C ASP A 30 2.20 -6.97 11.10
N ILE A 31 2.08 -5.97 10.25
CA ILE A 31 2.51 -6.05 8.85
C ILE A 31 4.05 -6.05 8.80
N LYS A 32 4.60 -6.76 7.85
CA LYS A 32 6.04 -6.95 7.68
C LYS A 32 6.52 -6.42 6.34
N THR A 33 7.72 -5.87 6.33
CA THR A 33 8.51 -5.66 5.11
C THR A 33 9.06 -6.99 4.62
N TRP A 34 9.61 -7.06 3.41
CA TRP A 34 10.15 -8.29 2.84
C TRP A 34 11.28 -8.91 3.68
N ASP A 35 12.07 -8.07 4.38
CA ASP A 35 13.14 -8.46 5.31
C ASP A 35 12.63 -8.79 6.72
N SER A 36 11.34 -9.01 6.88
CA SER A 36 10.66 -9.40 8.13
C SER A 36 10.63 -8.34 9.23
N ARG A 37 11.05 -7.10 8.96
CA ARG A 37 10.90 -6.00 9.93
C ARG A 37 9.43 -5.62 10.07
N THR A 38 9.06 -5.22 11.27
CA THR A 38 7.71 -4.72 11.54
C THR A 38 7.56 -3.31 10.95
N CYS A 39 6.51 -3.13 10.16
CA CYS A 39 6.05 -1.85 9.66
C CYS A 39 4.59 -1.71 10.08
N PHE A 40 4.29 -0.78 11.00
CA PHE A 40 2.93 -0.68 11.54
C PHE A 40 2.01 -0.01 10.52
N LEU A 41 1.17 -0.83 9.93
CA LEU A 41 0.02 -0.44 9.13
C LEU A 41 -1.22 -0.98 9.82
N ILE A 42 -2.05 -0.07 10.39
CA ILE A 42 -3.17 -0.45 11.27
C ILE A 42 -4.45 0.11 10.66
N GLY A 43 -5.50 -0.71 10.65
CA GLY A 43 -6.82 -0.34 10.15
C GLY A 43 -7.90 -0.60 11.18
N LYS A 44 -8.67 0.43 11.53
CA LYS A 44 -9.86 0.32 12.37
C LYS A 44 -11.09 0.86 11.67
N ALA A 45 -12.24 0.29 12.00
CA ALA A 45 -13.55 0.78 11.61
C ALA A 45 -14.37 1.08 12.88
N GLU A 46 -15.01 2.24 12.93
CA GLU A 46 -16.03 2.55 13.92
C GLU A 46 -17.38 2.48 13.23
N ILE A 47 -18.22 1.54 13.65
CA ILE A 47 -19.55 1.30 13.08
C ILE A 47 -20.57 1.71 14.14
N ASP A 48 -21.39 2.71 13.84
CA ASP A 48 -22.42 3.26 14.75
C ASP A 48 -21.89 3.53 16.17
N GLY A 49 -20.66 4.09 16.24
CA GLY A 49 -19.99 4.42 17.50
C GLY A 49 -19.24 3.26 18.17
N ASN A 50 -19.27 2.03 17.61
CA ASN A 50 -18.53 0.89 18.15
C ASN A 50 -17.26 0.63 17.33
N GLY A 51 -16.10 0.58 18.01
CA GLY A 51 -14.80 0.41 17.37
C GLY A 51 -14.44 -1.05 17.13
N TYR A 52 -13.86 -1.34 15.97
CA TYR A 52 -13.35 -2.65 15.55
C TYR A 52 -11.99 -2.49 14.88
N ILE A 53 -11.15 -3.53 14.96
CA ILE A 53 -9.91 -3.61 14.18
C ILE A 53 -10.09 -4.60 13.02
N PHE A 54 -9.56 -4.25 11.83
CA PHE A 54 -9.55 -5.14 10.67
C PHE A 54 -8.13 -5.40 10.12
N MET A 55 -7.13 -4.59 10.50
CA MET A 55 -5.75 -4.70 10.02
C MET A 55 -4.75 -4.32 11.10
N GLY A 56 -3.62 -5.03 11.17
CA GLY A 56 -2.57 -4.82 12.17
C GLY A 56 -2.87 -5.58 13.47
N SER A 57 -2.00 -5.47 14.48
CA SER A 57 -2.20 -6.21 15.73
C SER A 57 -3.36 -5.65 16.55
N ALA A 58 -4.34 -6.51 16.83
CA ALA A 58 -5.47 -6.19 17.72
C ALA A 58 -5.01 -5.94 19.17
N LYS A 59 -3.85 -6.45 19.55
CA LYS A 59 -3.33 -6.39 20.93
C LYS A 59 -3.01 -4.99 21.41
N ASP A 60 -2.66 -4.11 20.46
CA ASP A 60 -2.18 -2.76 20.79
C ASP A 60 -3.31 -1.72 20.86
N MET A 61 -4.54 -2.07 20.46
CA MET A 61 -5.65 -1.12 20.37
C MET A 61 -6.83 -1.40 21.32
N ASP A 62 -6.82 -2.51 22.02
CA ASP A 62 -7.94 -2.93 22.92
C ASP A 62 -9.32 -2.87 22.23
N LEU A 63 -9.36 -3.25 20.92
CA LEU A 63 -10.57 -3.28 20.11
C LEU A 63 -10.88 -4.73 19.66
N PRO A 64 -12.16 -5.11 19.64
CA PRO A 64 -12.54 -6.40 19.07
C PRO A 64 -12.24 -6.42 17.57
N PRO A 65 -11.78 -7.55 17.01
CA PRO A 65 -11.57 -7.68 15.58
C PRO A 65 -12.92 -7.85 14.85
N MET A 66 -12.99 -7.32 13.63
CA MET A 66 -14.02 -7.71 12.66
C MET A 66 -13.82 -9.17 12.25
N THR A 67 -14.88 -9.88 11.90
CA THR A 67 -14.78 -11.25 11.37
C THR A 67 -14.28 -11.21 9.92
N GLN A 68 -13.05 -11.66 9.67
CA GLN A 68 -12.56 -11.84 8.29
C GLN A 68 -13.21 -13.08 7.68
N THR A 69 -13.98 -12.89 6.61
CA THR A 69 -14.74 -13.95 5.93
C THR A 69 -14.06 -14.46 4.67
N ASP A 70 -13.29 -13.62 3.97
CA ASP A 70 -12.51 -14.05 2.79
C ASP A 70 -11.23 -13.25 2.61
N VAL A 71 -10.30 -13.83 1.83
CA VAL A 71 -9.14 -13.17 1.23
C VAL A 71 -8.87 -13.72 -0.16
N THR A 72 -8.66 -12.84 -1.13
CA THR A 72 -8.35 -13.19 -2.53
C THR A 72 -7.09 -12.45 -2.98
N VAL A 73 -6.14 -13.19 -3.60
CA VAL A 73 -4.90 -12.64 -4.16
C VAL A 73 -4.96 -12.71 -5.67
N ASN A 74 -4.83 -11.56 -6.34
CA ASN A 74 -4.66 -11.41 -7.77
C ASN A 74 -3.26 -10.89 -8.11
N SER A 75 -2.91 -10.81 -9.40
CA SER A 75 -1.58 -10.35 -9.83
C SER A 75 -1.24 -8.92 -9.39
N PHE A 76 -2.22 -8.06 -9.10
CA PHE A 76 -2.01 -6.66 -8.74
C PHE A 76 -2.78 -6.25 -7.48
N SER A 77 -3.66 -7.10 -6.96
CA SER A 77 -4.47 -6.78 -5.77
C SER A 77 -4.58 -7.94 -4.79
N THR A 78 -4.84 -7.57 -3.53
CA THR A 78 -5.25 -8.48 -2.46
C THR A 78 -6.48 -7.90 -1.80
N THR A 79 -7.61 -8.60 -1.91
CA THR A 79 -8.90 -8.17 -1.40
C THR A 79 -9.27 -8.97 -0.17
N TYR A 80 -9.55 -8.30 0.94
CA TYR A 80 -10.08 -8.87 2.18
C TYR A 80 -11.53 -8.47 2.36
N ILE A 81 -12.33 -9.37 2.94
CA ILE A 81 -13.71 -9.13 3.33
C ILE A 81 -13.85 -9.35 4.83
N PHE A 82 -14.43 -8.36 5.50
CA PHE A 82 -14.69 -8.37 6.95
C PHE A 82 -16.14 -8.08 7.22
N GLU A 83 -16.67 -8.61 8.33
CA GLU A 83 -18.05 -8.37 8.74
C GLU A 83 -18.11 -8.08 10.25
N ALA A 84 -18.87 -7.06 10.64
CA ALA A 84 -19.21 -6.73 12.02
C ALA A 84 -20.42 -5.80 12.05
N ALA A 85 -21.26 -5.88 13.08
CA ALA A 85 -22.36 -4.97 13.39
C ALA A 85 -23.23 -4.61 12.16
N GLY A 86 -23.65 -5.59 11.38
CA GLY A 86 -24.51 -5.37 10.21
C GLY A 86 -23.79 -4.79 8.97
N VAL A 87 -22.46 -4.62 9.02
CA VAL A 87 -21.67 -4.03 7.92
C VAL A 87 -20.66 -5.06 7.38
N ARG A 88 -20.56 -5.11 6.04
CA ARG A 88 -19.46 -5.74 5.31
C ARG A 88 -18.46 -4.66 4.90
N LEU A 89 -17.20 -4.83 5.32
CA LEU A 89 -16.10 -3.98 4.92
C LEU A 89 -15.21 -4.75 3.92
N THR A 90 -15.09 -4.23 2.70
CA THR A 90 -14.16 -4.75 1.68
C THR A 90 -12.93 -3.87 1.65
N ALA A 91 -11.75 -4.45 1.87
CA ALA A 91 -10.46 -3.76 1.81
C ALA A 91 -9.63 -4.33 0.64
N ASP A 92 -9.49 -3.54 -0.44
CA ASP A 92 -8.77 -3.92 -1.66
C ASP A 92 -7.43 -3.18 -1.74
N PHE A 93 -6.33 -3.91 -1.47
CA PHE A 93 -4.97 -3.43 -1.68
C PHE A 93 -4.60 -3.62 -3.14
N PHE A 94 -4.29 -2.54 -3.83
CA PHE A 94 -4.00 -2.55 -5.26
C PHE A 94 -2.71 -1.80 -5.57
N THR A 95 -1.78 -2.44 -6.28
CA THR A 95 -0.53 -1.82 -6.76
C THR A 95 -0.47 -1.96 -8.29
N PRO A 96 -0.57 -0.86 -9.08
CA PRO A 96 -0.72 -0.89 -10.53
C PRO A 96 0.62 -1.05 -11.27
N VAL A 97 1.45 -2.01 -10.89
CA VAL A 97 2.79 -2.26 -11.47
C VAL A 97 2.70 -3.11 -12.75
N LEU A 98 2.06 -2.57 -13.79
CA LEU A 98 1.78 -3.27 -15.04
C LEU A 98 3.04 -3.44 -15.89
N PRO A 99 3.55 -4.68 -16.14
CA PRO A 99 4.86 -4.90 -16.76
C PRO A 99 4.97 -4.48 -18.24
N ILE A 100 3.85 -4.33 -18.91
CA ILE A 100 3.78 -3.88 -20.33
C ILE A 100 3.68 -2.35 -20.49
N ASP A 101 3.73 -1.60 -19.36
CA ASP A 101 3.68 -0.14 -19.34
C ASP A 101 4.67 0.38 -18.31
N LEU A 102 5.80 0.93 -18.77
CA LEU A 102 6.89 1.36 -17.89
C LEU A 102 6.49 2.52 -16.96
N ASP A 103 5.55 3.37 -17.36
CA ASP A 103 5.04 4.45 -16.50
C ASP A 103 4.18 3.90 -15.35
N MET A 104 3.39 2.86 -15.60
CA MET A 104 2.68 2.15 -14.54
C MET A 104 3.63 1.29 -13.72
N LEU A 105 4.55 0.57 -14.35
CA LEU A 105 5.51 -0.31 -13.69
C LEU A 105 6.39 0.44 -12.68
N SER A 106 6.83 1.65 -13.01
CA SER A 106 7.70 2.46 -12.14
C SER A 106 6.95 3.32 -11.13
N ARG A 107 5.61 3.33 -11.17
CA ARG A 107 4.80 4.24 -10.36
C ARG A 107 4.97 3.97 -8.86
N PRO A 108 5.39 4.98 -8.07
CA PRO A 108 5.72 4.79 -6.65
C PRO A 108 4.46 4.88 -5.75
N ALA A 109 3.33 4.34 -6.19
CA ALA A 109 2.06 4.48 -5.49
C ALA A 109 1.26 3.17 -5.46
N SER A 110 0.65 2.91 -4.31
CA SER A 110 -0.26 1.79 -4.05
C SER A 110 -1.53 2.30 -3.38
N TYR A 111 -2.59 1.52 -3.44
CA TYR A 111 -3.92 1.90 -3.00
C TYR A 111 -4.45 0.95 -1.94
N LEU A 112 -5.25 1.48 -1.04
CA LEU A 112 -6.21 0.75 -0.25
C LEU A 112 -7.59 1.36 -0.51
N LYS A 113 -8.41 0.68 -1.30
CA LYS A 113 -9.81 1.06 -1.49
C LYS A 113 -10.67 0.31 -0.48
N ILE A 114 -11.48 1.04 0.25
CA ILE A 114 -12.37 0.51 1.28
C ILE A 114 -13.80 0.77 0.85
N THR A 115 -14.64 -0.27 0.91
CA THR A 115 -16.08 -0.16 0.66
C THR A 115 -16.83 -0.72 1.86
N ALA A 116 -17.85 -0.01 2.33
CA ALA A 116 -18.72 -0.41 3.44
C ALA A 116 -20.14 -0.63 2.92
N ASP A 117 -20.61 -1.87 2.96
CA ASP A 117 -21.96 -2.25 2.51
C ASP A 117 -22.79 -2.76 3.70
N ALA A 118 -24.07 -2.42 3.74
CA ALA A 118 -24.98 -2.98 4.74
C ALA A 118 -25.26 -4.46 4.45
N LEU A 119 -25.28 -5.28 5.49
CA LEU A 119 -25.69 -6.69 5.45
C LEU A 119 -27.17 -6.88 5.85
N ASP A 120 -27.76 -5.81 6.33
CA ASP A 120 -29.17 -5.73 6.72
C ASP A 120 -29.82 -4.54 6.00
N ASP A 121 -31.10 -4.29 6.29
CA ASP A 121 -31.86 -3.20 5.67
C ASP A 121 -31.66 -1.84 6.37
N THR A 122 -30.59 -1.71 7.19
CA THR A 122 -30.30 -0.51 7.98
C THR A 122 -29.19 0.32 7.34
N ARG A 123 -29.29 1.65 7.44
CA ARG A 123 -28.17 2.54 7.11
C ARG A 123 -27.22 2.63 8.31
N HIS A 124 -25.95 2.34 8.10
CA HIS A 124 -24.88 2.43 9.11
C HIS A 124 -23.94 3.58 8.81
N THR A 125 -23.45 4.23 9.86
CA THR A 125 -22.34 5.17 9.79
C THR A 125 -21.03 4.40 10.04
N VAL A 126 -20.01 4.63 9.19
CA VAL A 126 -18.74 3.90 9.28
C VAL A 126 -17.57 4.89 9.18
N ASN A 127 -16.80 5.06 10.25
CA ASN A 127 -15.57 5.84 10.21
C ASN A 127 -14.37 4.89 10.08
N VAL A 128 -13.72 4.91 8.92
CA VAL A 128 -12.52 4.10 8.70
C VAL A 128 -11.28 4.91 8.98
N THR A 129 -10.38 4.36 9.80
CA THR A 129 -9.09 4.97 10.10
C THR A 129 -7.96 4.03 9.72
N VAL A 130 -7.00 4.56 8.94
CA VAL A 130 -5.77 3.84 8.56
C VAL A 130 -4.57 4.61 9.10
N TYR A 131 -3.69 3.91 9.83
CA TYR A 131 -2.44 4.45 10.35
C TYR A 131 -1.27 3.80 9.63
N ALA A 132 -0.30 4.61 9.22
CA ALA A 132 0.98 4.15 8.67
C ALA A 132 2.12 4.78 9.47
N SER A 133 2.99 3.97 10.05
CA SER A 133 4.05 4.42 10.94
C SER A 133 5.27 4.97 10.21
N GLN A 134 6.13 5.67 10.95
CA GLN A 134 7.45 6.12 10.47
C GLN A 134 8.35 4.99 9.97
N ASP A 135 8.08 3.73 10.33
CA ASP A 135 8.85 2.56 9.87
C ASP A 135 8.84 2.39 8.34
N PHE A 136 7.96 3.10 7.62
CA PHE A 136 8.00 3.17 6.15
C PHE A 136 9.16 3.98 5.59
N CYS A 137 9.73 4.94 6.33
CA CYS A 137 10.74 5.87 5.83
C CYS A 137 11.96 6.04 6.73
N VAL A 138 12.00 5.38 7.89
CA VAL A 138 13.16 5.37 8.77
C VAL A 138 13.38 3.97 9.36
N GLU A 139 14.60 3.52 9.33
CA GLU A 139 14.99 2.25 9.93
C GLU A 139 15.22 2.37 11.45
N ARG A 140 15.55 3.56 11.92
CA ARG A 140 15.97 3.80 13.31
C ARG A 140 14.78 4.12 14.22
N LYS A 141 14.75 3.46 15.38
CA LYS A 141 13.81 3.76 16.47
C LYS A 141 14.30 4.93 17.32
N LEU A 142 14.49 6.10 16.74
CA LEU A 142 14.90 7.30 17.47
C LEU A 142 13.70 8.22 17.66
N GLN A 143 13.54 8.76 18.90
CA GLN A 143 12.61 9.85 19.15
C GLN A 143 12.99 11.06 18.29
N ASN A 144 11.96 11.74 17.74
CA ASN A 144 12.12 12.94 16.91
C ASN A 144 12.98 12.73 15.63
N CYS A 145 12.96 11.50 15.07
CA CYS A 145 13.72 11.19 13.86
C CYS A 145 13.00 11.53 12.54
N VAL A 146 11.74 11.95 12.59
CA VAL A 146 10.94 12.26 11.39
C VAL A 146 10.30 13.64 11.46
N LEU A 147 10.16 14.25 10.27
CA LEU A 147 9.37 15.44 10.02
C LEU A 147 8.11 15.06 9.25
N THR A 148 7.01 15.72 9.53
CA THR A 148 5.74 15.60 8.80
C THR A 148 5.35 16.93 8.20
N GLU A 149 4.78 16.93 7.00
CA GLU A 149 4.34 18.12 6.30
C GLU A 149 3.01 17.85 5.58
N ARG A 150 2.06 18.80 5.68
CA ARG A 150 0.82 18.77 4.92
C ARG A 150 1.08 19.23 3.49
N LEU A 151 0.43 18.57 2.53
CA LEU A 151 0.54 18.90 1.12
C LEU A 151 -0.71 19.65 0.65
N GLU A 152 -0.50 20.64 -0.20
CA GLU A 152 -1.56 21.34 -0.92
C GLU A 152 -1.76 20.65 -2.28
N LEU A 153 -2.82 19.84 -2.37
CA LEU A 153 -3.19 19.10 -3.59
C LEU A 153 -4.54 19.55 -4.12
N SER A 154 -4.75 19.34 -5.42
CA SER A 154 -6.01 19.68 -6.09
C SER A 154 -7.14 18.70 -5.72
N ASN A 155 -8.38 19.07 -6.09
CA ASN A 155 -9.57 18.21 -6.03
C ASN A 155 -9.95 17.69 -4.63
N GLY A 156 -9.66 18.44 -3.57
CA GLY A 156 -10.04 18.08 -2.20
C GLY A 156 -9.27 16.87 -1.63
N ILE A 157 -8.17 16.49 -2.25
CA ILE A 157 -7.31 15.42 -1.74
C ILE A 157 -6.61 15.91 -0.47
N SER A 158 -6.80 15.20 0.63
CA SER A 158 -6.06 15.43 1.87
C SER A 158 -4.82 14.56 1.86
N ALA A 159 -3.64 15.17 2.06
CA ALA A 159 -2.37 14.44 2.01
C ALA A 159 -1.34 15.01 2.97
N MET A 160 -0.47 14.12 3.46
CA MET A 160 0.73 14.46 4.21
C MET A 160 1.92 13.63 3.73
N LYS A 161 3.12 14.18 3.87
CA LYS A 161 4.37 13.43 3.74
C LYS A 161 5.07 13.31 5.10
N MET A 162 5.91 12.28 5.21
CA MET A 162 6.75 12.00 6.37
C MET A 162 8.12 11.53 5.88
N GLY A 163 9.19 12.00 6.52
CA GLY A 163 10.56 11.59 6.17
C GLY A 163 11.52 11.79 7.32
N GLY A 164 12.65 11.10 7.29
CA GLY A 164 13.70 11.27 8.29
C GLY A 164 14.22 12.71 8.34
N VAL A 165 14.55 13.19 9.55
CA VAL A 165 15.23 14.49 9.73
C VAL A 165 16.59 14.47 9.01
N GLU A 166 17.31 13.36 9.16
CA GLU A 166 18.56 13.11 8.41
C GLU A 166 18.22 12.30 7.15
N GLN A 167 18.58 12.83 5.99
CA GLN A 167 18.40 12.16 4.71
C GLN A 167 19.73 11.55 4.26
N ALA A 168 20.06 10.36 4.82
CA ALA A 168 21.26 9.61 4.45
C ALA A 168 21.07 8.89 3.09
N VAL A 169 20.84 9.67 2.03
CA VAL A 169 20.50 9.15 0.70
C VAL A 169 21.55 8.17 0.21
N LEU A 170 21.15 6.92 -0.06
CA LEU A 170 22.03 5.81 -0.47
C LEU A 170 23.17 5.55 0.52
N GLY A 171 22.98 5.92 1.79
CA GLY A 171 24.02 5.87 2.82
C GLY A 171 24.21 4.50 3.45
N SER A 172 23.28 3.56 3.26
CA SER A 172 23.34 2.18 3.72
C SER A 172 23.14 1.19 2.58
N SER A 173 23.72 0.00 2.72
CA SER A 173 23.55 -1.11 1.79
C SER A 173 23.62 -2.43 2.56
N GLY A 174 23.01 -3.49 2.02
CA GLY A 174 23.01 -4.83 2.61
C GLY A 174 21.62 -5.45 2.55
N ASP A 175 21.56 -6.77 2.70
CA ASP A 175 20.35 -7.56 2.50
C ASP A 175 19.26 -7.32 3.57
N ASP A 176 19.67 -6.94 4.80
CA ASP A 176 18.75 -6.68 5.92
C ASP A 176 18.58 -5.18 6.21
N ARG A 177 18.68 -4.34 5.18
CA ARG A 177 18.56 -2.89 5.32
C ARG A 177 17.27 -2.37 4.71
N GLY A 178 16.50 -1.65 5.52
CA GLY A 178 15.40 -0.82 5.05
C GLY A 178 15.86 0.51 4.50
N ILE A 179 14.95 1.19 3.83
CA ILE A 179 15.21 2.55 3.41
C ILE A 179 15.22 3.49 4.63
N ASP A 180 16.23 4.36 4.71
CA ASP A 180 16.43 5.36 5.77
C ASP A 180 16.60 6.77 5.16
N TRP A 181 16.02 6.98 3.99
CA TRP A 181 15.98 8.25 3.27
C TRP A 181 14.72 8.34 2.41
N GLY A 182 14.41 9.53 1.92
CA GLY A 182 13.22 9.79 1.12
C GLY A 182 12.00 10.11 1.97
N TYR A 183 10.85 10.06 1.33
CA TYR A 183 9.60 10.51 1.92
C TYR A 183 8.47 9.51 1.65
N PHE A 184 7.78 9.12 2.71
CA PHE A 184 6.53 8.40 2.64
C PHE A 184 5.36 9.38 2.60
N PHE A 185 4.35 9.08 1.79
CA PHE A 185 3.15 9.89 1.60
C PHE A 185 1.90 9.06 1.90
N LEU A 186 0.97 9.69 2.62
CA LEU A 186 -0.37 9.17 2.82
C LEU A 186 -1.38 10.20 2.30
N ALA A 187 -2.31 9.77 1.45
CA ALA A 187 -3.35 10.64 0.91
C ALA A 187 -4.70 9.95 0.88
N CYS A 188 -5.80 10.71 0.98
CA CYS A 188 -7.15 10.21 0.80
C CYS A 188 -8.03 11.23 0.08
N ASN A 189 -9.04 10.75 -0.65
CA ASN A 189 -10.00 11.57 -1.39
C ASN A 189 -11.33 11.79 -0.67
N ASN A 190 -11.59 11.02 0.38
CA ASN A 190 -12.82 11.12 1.19
C ASN A 190 -12.41 11.08 2.67
N GLY A 191 -12.14 12.24 3.24
CA GLY A 191 -11.70 12.34 4.63
C GLY A 191 -10.51 13.28 4.83
N THR A 192 -9.76 13.04 5.90
CA THR A 192 -8.63 13.88 6.31
C THR A 192 -7.39 13.03 6.59
N VAL A 193 -6.21 13.60 6.32
CA VAL A 193 -4.93 13.04 6.73
C VAL A 193 -4.26 13.97 7.74
N GLN A 194 -3.74 13.39 8.81
CA GLN A 194 -3.04 14.12 9.88
C GLN A 194 -1.90 13.27 10.45
N ASN A 195 -0.96 13.90 11.16
CA ASN A 195 0.03 13.18 11.94
C ASN A 195 -0.55 12.79 13.31
N LYS A 196 -0.07 11.67 13.85
CA LYS A 196 -0.46 11.14 15.16
C LYS A 196 0.75 10.51 15.83
N GLU A 197 1.01 10.87 17.07
CA GLU A 197 2.01 10.20 17.90
C GLU A 197 1.34 9.10 18.73
N MET A 198 1.87 7.90 18.68
CA MET A 198 1.43 6.75 19.47
C MET A 198 2.63 5.82 19.74
N ALA A 199 2.76 5.35 20.99
CA ALA A 199 3.76 4.35 21.39
C ALA A 199 5.19 4.66 20.88
N ASP A 200 5.65 5.88 21.12
CA ASP A 200 6.98 6.40 20.75
C ASP A 200 7.24 6.43 19.23
N ARG A 201 6.20 6.44 18.40
CA ARG A 201 6.26 6.55 16.95
C ARG A 201 5.37 7.65 16.43
N VAL A 202 5.79 8.21 15.30
CA VAL A 202 4.97 9.08 14.48
C VAL A 202 4.25 8.24 13.43
N PHE A 203 2.95 8.49 13.27
CA PHE A 203 2.09 7.91 12.25
C PHE A 203 1.52 9.02 11.37
N LEU A 204 1.31 8.73 10.10
CA LEU A 204 0.30 9.40 9.31
C LEU A 204 -1.00 8.62 9.45
N GLN A 205 -2.09 9.35 9.70
CA GLN A 205 -3.41 8.80 9.93
C GLN A 205 -4.39 9.37 8.91
N SER A 206 -5.07 8.52 8.14
CA SER A 206 -6.24 8.92 7.38
C SER A 206 -7.51 8.56 8.13
N VAL A 207 -8.50 9.46 8.13
CA VAL A 207 -9.84 9.22 8.67
C VAL A 207 -10.84 9.49 7.57
N SER A 208 -11.62 8.49 7.21
CA SER A 208 -12.60 8.52 6.13
C SER A 208 -14.00 8.24 6.67
N PRO A 209 -14.89 9.25 6.69
CA PRO A 209 -16.28 9.07 7.07
C PRO A 209 -17.04 8.42 5.90
N LEU A 210 -17.66 7.28 6.14
CA LEU A 210 -18.47 6.53 5.20
C LEU A 210 -19.87 6.32 5.77
N ASP A 211 -20.78 6.00 4.90
CA ASP A 211 -22.09 5.42 5.25
C ASP A 211 -22.47 4.34 4.22
N THR A 212 -23.30 3.40 4.62
CA THR A 212 -23.63 2.25 3.76
C THR A 212 -24.65 2.55 2.66
N ALA A 213 -25.16 3.79 2.54
CA ALA A 213 -26.16 4.17 1.52
C ALA A 213 -25.55 4.99 0.37
N ASP A 214 -25.00 6.19 0.66
CA ASP A 214 -24.65 7.17 -0.38
C ASP A 214 -23.15 7.36 -0.55
N ASN A 215 -22.37 7.26 0.55
CA ASN A 215 -20.94 7.51 0.59
C ASN A 215 -20.20 6.30 1.17
N ASN A 216 -20.29 5.17 0.49
CA ASN A 216 -19.82 3.89 1.02
C ASN A 216 -18.35 3.57 0.69
N THR A 217 -17.62 4.47 0.02
CA THR A 217 -16.28 4.16 -0.48
C THR A 217 -15.27 5.25 -0.15
N ALA A 218 -14.09 4.84 0.32
CA ALA A 218 -12.89 5.69 0.44
C ALA A 218 -11.69 5.04 -0.23
N THR A 219 -10.82 5.87 -0.79
CA THR A 219 -9.53 5.43 -1.34
C THR A 219 -8.40 6.12 -0.59
N VAL A 220 -7.50 5.31 -0.05
CA VAL A 220 -6.23 5.74 0.56
C VAL A 220 -5.12 5.41 -0.41
N VAL A 221 -4.22 6.36 -0.64
CA VAL A 221 -3.03 6.21 -1.47
C VAL A 221 -1.80 6.26 -0.58
N PHE A 222 -0.94 5.26 -0.72
CA PHE A 222 0.39 5.20 -0.16
C PHE A 222 1.38 5.48 -1.27
N ALA A 223 2.32 6.41 -1.07
CA ALA A 223 3.36 6.67 -2.07
C ALA A 223 4.72 6.86 -1.39
N TYR A 224 5.79 6.66 -2.16
CA TYR A 224 7.16 6.81 -1.67
C TYR A 224 8.06 7.50 -2.69
N ASP A 225 8.77 8.53 -2.26
CA ASP A 225 9.82 9.17 -3.03
C ASP A 225 11.19 8.85 -2.39
N ASP A 226 11.96 8.03 -3.04
CA ASP A 226 13.27 7.57 -2.59
C ASP A 226 14.43 8.52 -2.97
N ILE A 227 14.13 9.69 -3.54
CA ILE A 227 15.10 10.71 -4.00
C ILE A 227 16.05 10.15 -5.07
N TYR A 228 16.90 9.20 -4.68
CA TYR A 228 17.67 8.31 -5.53
C TYR A 228 17.43 6.87 -5.10
N SER A 229 17.19 6.01 -6.08
CA SER A 229 16.75 4.63 -5.85
C SER A 229 17.90 3.68 -5.58
N VAL A 230 19.01 3.82 -6.31
CA VAL A 230 20.12 2.88 -6.25
C VAL A 230 21.44 3.54 -6.66
N LYS A 231 22.56 3.04 -6.14
CA LYS A 231 23.91 3.41 -6.57
C LYS A 231 24.46 2.29 -7.46
N TYR A 232 24.48 2.54 -8.77
CA TYR A 232 24.91 1.57 -9.77
C TYR A 232 26.31 1.92 -10.27
N PHE A 233 27.32 1.09 -9.94
CA PHE A 233 28.73 1.34 -10.24
C PHE A 233 29.23 2.76 -9.87
N GLY A 234 28.76 3.27 -8.73
CA GLY A 234 29.11 4.61 -8.23
C GLY A 234 28.18 5.73 -8.69
N GLU A 235 27.36 5.52 -9.71
CA GLU A 235 26.38 6.49 -10.20
C GLU A 235 25.06 6.38 -9.40
N PRO A 236 24.56 7.47 -8.78
CA PRO A 236 23.24 7.49 -8.15
C PRO A 236 22.16 7.57 -9.22
N LEU A 237 21.27 6.59 -9.27
CA LEU A 237 20.18 6.51 -10.25
C LEU A 237 18.84 6.87 -9.62
N ARG A 238 18.01 7.58 -10.41
CA ARG A 238 16.64 7.91 -10.04
C ARG A 238 15.67 6.86 -10.58
N ALA A 239 14.53 6.73 -9.89
CA ALA A 239 13.41 5.97 -10.42
C ALA A 239 12.96 6.49 -11.77
N TYR A 240 12.57 5.59 -12.66
CA TYR A 240 12.16 5.90 -14.04
C TYR A 240 11.02 6.92 -14.12
N TRP A 241 10.07 6.89 -13.21
CA TRP A 241 8.93 7.82 -13.16
C TRP A 241 9.35 9.30 -13.00
N LYS A 242 10.57 9.55 -12.49
CA LYS A 242 11.14 10.90 -12.30
C LYS A 242 11.83 11.46 -13.55
N ARG A 243 11.99 10.71 -14.63
CA ARG A 243 12.78 11.07 -15.81
C ARG A 243 12.37 12.39 -16.46
N ASP A 244 11.06 12.70 -16.42
CA ASP A 244 10.48 13.91 -17.03
C ASP A 244 10.20 15.02 -15.99
N GLY A 245 10.84 14.95 -14.80
CA GLY A 245 10.65 15.94 -13.72
C GLY A 245 9.30 15.85 -13.00
N LYS A 246 8.59 14.73 -13.14
CA LYS A 246 7.32 14.50 -12.42
C LYS A 246 7.54 14.49 -10.93
N THR A 247 6.65 15.13 -10.16
CA THR A 247 6.70 15.18 -8.69
C THR A 247 5.79 14.13 -8.07
N THR A 248 6.01 13.82 -6.80
CA THR A 248 5.18 12.85 -6.07
C THR A 248 3.76 13.37 -5.87
N GLU A 249 3.59 14.69 -5.68
CA GLU A 249 2.29 15.35 -5.61
C GLU A 249 1.48 15.06 -6.88
N LYS A 250 2.13 15.21 -8.05
CA LYS A 250 1.50 14.91 -9.35
C LYS A 250 1.15 13.44 -9.50
N ILE A 251 2.01 12.53 -9.00
CA ILE A 251 1.74 11.10 -8.95
C ILE A 251 0.50 10.81 -8.10
N ILE A 252 0.35 11.46 -6.94
CA ILE A 252 -0.80 11.29 -6.04
C ILE A 252 -2.09 11.81 -6.71
N GLU A 253 -2.07 13.01 -7.31
CA GLU A 253 -3.23 13.53 -8.04
C GLU A 253 -3.67 12.60 -9.19
N GLU A 254 -2.70 12.10 -9.96
CA GLU A 254 -2.96 11.12 -11.03
C GLU A 254 -3.45 9.77 -10.45
N ALA A 255 -3.01 9.39 -9.25
CA ALA A 255 -3.46 8.17 -8.61
C ALA A 255 -4.98 8.18 -8.41
N PHE A 256 -5.55 9.27 -7.91
CA PHE A 256 -6.99 9.38 -7.75
C PHE A 256 -7.72 9.53 -9.10
N SER A 257 -7.24 10.40 -9.99
CA SER A 257 -7.93 10.69 -11.25
C SER A 257 -7.89 9.55 -12.27
N LYS A 258 -6.91 8.65 -12.18
CA LYS A 258 -6.70 7.54 -13.13
C LYS A 258 -6.95 6.15 -12.51
N TYR A 259 -7.47 6.08 -11.28
CA TYR A 259 -7.66 4.81 -10.57
C TYR A 259 -8.38 3.74 -11.42
N ASP A 260 -9.54 4.09 -11.98
CA ASP A 260 -10.36 3.14 -12.75
C ASP A 260 -9.66 2.66 -14.03
N ASN A 261 -8.90 3.55 -14.69
CA ASN A 261 -8.10 3.18 -15.85
C ASN A 261 -6.98 2.20 -15.48
N PHE A 262 -6.24 2.49 -14.39
CA PHE A 262 -5.18 1.60 -13.92
C PHE A 262 -5.74 0.24 -13.49
N LYS A 263 -6.86 0.25 -12.75
CA LYS A 263 -7.51 -0.98 -12.28
C LYS A 263 -7.98 -1.84 -13.44
N SER A 264 -8.70 -1.25 -14.39
CA SER A 264 -9.22 -1.97 -15.58
C SER A 264 -8.09 -2.61 -16.39
N ARG A 265 -6.99 -1.89 -16.66
CA ARG A 265 -5.85 -2.42 -17.42
C ARG A 265 -5.13 -3.56 -16.70
N CYS A 266 -4.97 -3.45 -15.39
CA CYS A 266 -4.38 -4.50 -14.56
C CYS A 266 -5.28 -5.73 -14.46
N ASP A 267 -6.59 -5.54 -14.33
CA ASP A 267 -7.56 -6.65 -14.29
C ASP A 267 -7.62 -7.40 -15.64
N GLU A 268 -7.60 -6.68 -16.75
CA GLU A 268 -7.54 -7.29 -18.10
C GLU A 268 -6.25 -8.12 -18.27
N PHE A 269 -5.11 -7.60 -17.83
CA PHE A 269 -3.84 -8.33 -17.87
C PHE A 269 -3.90 -9.58 -16.99
N ASP A 270 -4.41 -9.49 -15.76
CA ASP A 270 -4.55 -10.63 -14.84
C ASP A 270 -5.45 -11.72 -15.43
N ILE A 271 -6.59 -11.35 -16.02
CA ILE A 271 -7.52 -12.29 -16.65
C ILE A 271 -6.82 -13.06 -17.79
N ASN A 272 -6.13 -12.34 -18.68
CA ASN A 272 -5.43 -12.94 -19.83
C ASN A 272 -4.27 -13.84 -19.39
N LEU A 273 -3.48 -13.40 -18.40
CA LEU A 273 -2.39 -14.14 -17.81
C LEU A 273 -2.89 -15.45 -17.17
N CYS A 274 -3.95 -15.35 -16.37
CA CYS A 274 -4.51 -16.50 -15.67
C CYS A 274 -5.15 -17.52 -16.61
N LYS A 275 -5.83 -17.04 -17.66
CA LYS A 275 -6.37 -17.94 -18.71
C LYS A 275 -5.24 -18.72 -19.36
N SER A 276 -4.18 -18.06 -19.81
CA SER A 276 -3.03 -18.72 -20.45
C SER A 276 -2.34 -19.70 -19.50
N ALA A 277 -2.21 -19.34 -18.22
CA ALA A 277 -1.63 -20.22 -17.20
C ALA A 277 -2.51 -21.43 -16.89
N ALA A 278 -3.82 -21.25 -16.81
CA ALA A 278 -4.78 -22.34 -16.57
C ALA A 278 -4.79 -23.34 -17.75
N ASP A 279 -4.74 -22.83 -18.97
CA ASP A 279 -4.65 -23.65 -20.19
C ASP A 279 -3.35 -24.49 -20.23
N ALA A 280 -2.23 -23.91 -19.72
CA ALA A 280 -0.92 -24.57 -19.71
C ALA A 280 -0.73 -25.56 -18.55
N GLY A 281 -1.21 -25.24 -17.34
CA GLY A 281 -0.88 -25.99 -16.11
C GLY A 281 -2.05 -26.12 -15.11
N GLY A 282 -3.24 -25.71 -15.48
CA GLY A 282 -4.43 -25.77 -14.63
C GLY A 282 -4.52 -24.64 -13.59
N GLU A 283 -5.60 -24.64 -12.82
CA GLU A 283 -5.96 -23.56 -11.90
C GLU A 283 -4.91 -23.31 -10.80
N LYS A 284 -4.26 -24.37 -10.29
CA LYS A 284 -3.20 -24.20 -9.28
C LYS A 284 -1.99 -23.46 -9.83
N TYR A 285 -1.65 -23.70 -11.10
CA TYR A 285 -0.56 -22.99 -11.77
C TYR A 285 -0.91 -21.51 -11.97
N ALA A 286 -2.15 -21.21 -12.35
CA ALA A 286 -2.63 -19.83 -12.46
C ALA A 286 -2.56 -19.08 -11.11
N GLN A 287 -2.97 -19.72 -10.01
CA GLN A 287 -2.86 -19.14 -8.66
C GLN A 287 -1.40 -18.88 -8.26
N LEU A 288 -0.49 -19.83 -8.53
CA LEU A 288 0.94 -19.66 -8.27
C LEU A 288 1.52 -18.49 -9.08
N LEU A 289 1.15 -18.38 -10.37
CA LEU A 289 1.64 -17.32 -11.25
C LEU A 289 1.22 -15.92 -10.76
N ARG A 290 -0.03 -15.75 -10.29
CA ARG A 290 -0.49 -14.50 -9.67
C ARG A 290 0.41 -14.07 -8.52
N LEU A 291 0.71 -14.98 -7.60
CA LEU A 291 1.60 -14.69 -6.48
C LEU A 291 3.03 -14.39 -6.95
N SER A 292 3.54 -15.12 -7.96
CA SER A 292 4.88 -14.89 -8.53
C SER A 292 5.00 -13.52 -9.18
N VAL A 293 3.98 -13.02 -9.86
CA VAL A 293 3.95 -11.66 -10.40
C VAL A 293 4.14 -10.64 -9.27
N ARG A 294 3.40 -10.79 -8.16
CA ARG A 294 3.53 -9.90 -6.99
C ARG A 294 4.94 -9.91 -6.41
N GLN A 295 5.56 -11.10 -6.31
CA GLN A 295 6.91 -11.26 -5.78
C GLN A 295 7.97 -10.63 -6.69
N ILE A 296 7.86 -10.85 -8.01
CA ILE A 296 8.79 -10.28 -8.98
C ILE A 296 8.71 -8.73 -8.96
N MET A 297 7.50 -8.17 -8.99
CA MET A 297 7.33 -6.71 -8.96
C MET A 297 7.91 -6.12 -7.67
N ALA A 298 7.66 -6.74 -6.52
CA ALA A 298 8.19 -6.28 -5.24
C ALA A 298 9.73 -6.43 -5.11
N ALA A 299 10.36 -7.29 -5.92
CA ALA A 299 11.80 -7.54 -5.88
C ALA A 299 12.60 -6.65 -6.83
N CYS A 300 11.96 -5.83 -7.67
CA CYS A 300 12.62 -5.11 -8.74
C CYS A 300 12.33 -3.61 -8.69
N LYS A 301 13.29 -2.81 -9.18
CA LYS A 301 13.15 -1.35 -9.33
C LYS A 301 13.50 -0.91 -10.74
N LEU A 302 12.62 -0.13 -11.37
CA LEU A 302 12.88 0.47 -12.67
C LEU A 302 13.55 1.83 -12.48
N VAL A 303 14.76 1.98 -13.00
CA VAL A 303 15.58 3.20 -12.87
C VAL A 303 16.10 3.66 -14.23
N VAL A 304 16.55 4.91 -14.30
CA VAL A 304 17.11 5.52 -15.52
C VAL A 304 18.50 6.10 -15.23
N LYS A 305 19.44 5.82 -16.13
CA LYS A 305 20.78 6.41 -16.12
C LYS A 305 20.79 7.81 -16.74
N ASN A 306 21.82 8.60 -16.45
CA ASN A 306 21.97 9.94 -17.01
C ASN A 306 22.05 9.94 -18.54
N ASN A 307 22.47 8.85 -19.17
CA ASN A 307 22.50 8.69 -20.63
C ASN A 307 21.16 8.24 -21.23
N GLY A 308 20.10 8.11 -20.42
CA GLY A 308 18.78 7.67 -20.85
C GLY A 308 18.57 6.13 -20.90
N GLU A 309 19.60 5.36 -20.57
CA GLU A 309 19.49 3.89 -20.49
C GLU A 309 18.58 3.49 -19.32
N ILE A 310 17.63 2.59 -19.59
CA ILE A 310 16.67 2.09 -18.61
C ILE A 310 17.18 0.76 -18.07
N LEU A 311 17.18 0.62 -16.74
CA LEU A 311 17.58 -0.59 -16.04
C LEU A 311 16.44 -1.08 -15.15
N TYR A 312 16.19 -2.38 -15.16
CA TYR A 312 15.30 -3.05 -14.21
C TYR A 312 16.17 -3.88 -13.27
N ILE A 313 16.35 -3.40 -12.04
CA ILE A 313 17.34 -3.89 -11.09
C ILE A 313 16.64 -4.66 -9.98
N THR A 314 17.18 -5.83 -9.63
CA THR A 314 16.75 -6.69 -8.50
C THR A 314 17.69 -6.49 -7.33
#